data_b2a8fc6aef5a2ad355252b4c1adab96f
#
_entry.id   b2a8fc6aef5a2ad355252b4c1adab96f
#
_cell.length_a   1.000
_cell.length_b   1.000
_cell.length_c   1.000
_cell.angle_alpha   90.00
_cell.angle_beta   90.00
_cell.angle_gamma   90.00
#
_symmetry.space_group_name_H-M   'P 1'
#
loop_
_entity.id
_entity.type
_entity.pdbx_description
1 polymer ?
#
loop_
_entity_poly.entity_id
_entity_poly.type
_entity_poly.pdbx_seq_one_letter_code
_entity_poly.pdbx_strand_id
1 'polypeptide(L)'
;MNSKHYTKDRQRREAIITQIGTGNVIKEVVVDRGHRNGPEVHKITDTALILVYNQRTGILVTKLIARPAQILRYYREDEPKPTRVVELARVHARNKWNEM
;
A
#
# COMPACT_ATOMS: atom_id res chain seq x y z
N MET A 1 -24.43 -7.26 -4.81
CA MET A 1 -23.38 -6.49 -4.10
C MET A 1 -24.04 -5.30 -3.40
N ASN A 2 -23.70 -5.09 -2.13
CA ASN A 2 -24.25 -3.97 -1.38
C ASN A 2 -23.43 -2.71 -1.65
N SER A 3 -23.93 -1.87 -2.56
CA SER A 3 -23.24 -0.64 -2.97
C SER A 3 -23.03 0.36 -1.83
N LYS A 4 -23.87 0.33 -0.80
CA LYS A 4 -23.74 1.23 0.35
C LYS A 4 -22.49 0.93 1.16
N HIS A 5 -22.18 -0.34 1.41
CA HIS A 5 -20.97 -0.73 2.12
C HIS A 5 -19.71 -0.38 1.34
N TYR A 6 -19.72 -0.64 0.05
CA TYR A 6 -18.61 -0.28 -0.83
C TYR A 6 -18.32 1.21 -0.80
N THR A 7 -19.39 2.04 -0.87
CA THR A 7 -19.24 3.49 -0.84
C THR A 7 -18.69 3.99 0.48
N LYS A 8 -19.13 3.44 1.61
CA LYS A 8 -18.63 3.82 2.94
C LYS A 8 -17.15 3.46 3.11
N ASP A 9 -16.76 2.27 2.70
CA ASP A 9 -15.37 1.84 2.78
C ASP A 9 -14.47 2.70 1.91
N ARG A 10 -14.92 3.07 0.72
CA ARG A 10 -14.19 3.96 -0.17
C ARG A 10 -14.01 5.34 0.44
N GLN A 11 -15.09 5.91 0.99
CA GLN A 11 -15.05 7.23 1.63
C GLN A 11 -14.12 7.24 2.83
N ARG A 12 -14.17 6.19 3.67
CA ARG A 12 -13.28 6.04 4.82
C ARG A 12 -11.83 5.98 4.37
N ARG A 13 -11.54 5.23 3.34
CA ARG A 13 -10.19 5.09 2.78
C ARG A 13 -9.68 6.43 2.26
N GLU A 14 -10.51 7.14 1.49
CA GLU A 14 -10.14 8.45 0.96
C GLU A 14 -9.92 9.47 2.07
N ALA A 15 -10.73 9.44 3.12
CA ALA A 15 -10.56 10.32 4.27
C ALA A 15 -9.23 10.06 4.99
N ILE A 16 -8.86 8.81 5.16
CA ILE A 16 -7.58 8.43 5.78
C ILE A 16 -6.42 8.90 4.90
N ILE A 17 -6.51 8.71 3.59
CA ILE A 17 -5.47 9.14 2.64
C ILE A 17 -5.31 10.65 2.68
N THR A 18 -6.41 11.39 2.72
CA THR A 18 -6.40 12.85 2.81
C THR A 18 -5.72 13.31 4.11
N GLN A 19 -6.01 12.64 5.22
CA GLN A 19 -5.45 12.99 6.52
C GLN A 19 -3.95 12.70 6.59
N ILE A 20 -3.52 11.55 6.09
CA ILE A 20 -2.10 11.13 6.14
C ILE A 20 -1.27 11.84 5.09
N GLY A 21 -1.88 12.15 3.95
CA GLY A 21 -1.18 12.63 2.77
C GLY A 21 -0.57 11.50 1.98
N THR A 22 -0.07 11.82 0.79
CA THR A 22 0.51 10.82 -0.10
C THR A 22 1.91 10.41 0.34
N GLY A 23 2.68 11.34 0.91
CA GLY A 23 4.07 11.08 1.27
C GLY A 23 4.99 11.02 0.05
N ASN A 24 6.19 10.51 0.28
CA ASN A 24 7.20 10.36 -0.76
C ASN A 24 7.28 8.92 -1.22
N VAL A 25 7.44 8.71 -2.53
CA VAL A 25 7.64 7.36 -3.08
C VAL A 25 9.03 6.89 -2.69
N ILE A 26 9.09 5.72 -2.04
CA ILE A 26 10.34 5.12 -1.57
C ILE A 26 10.73 3.89 -2.38
N LYS A 27 9.81 3.30 -3.13
CA LYS A 27 10.10 2.14 -3.96
C LYS A 27 9.04 1.99 -5.05
N GLU A 28 9.46 1.56 -6.24
CA GLU A 28 8.55 1.19 -7.32
C GLU A 28 8.81 -0.26 -7.70
N VAL A 29 7.73 -1.02 -7.87
CA VAL A 29 7.80 -2.43 -8.26
C VAL A 29 6.81 -2.69 -9.38
N VAL A 30 7.26 -3.38 -10.43
CA VAL A 30 6.38 -3.82 -11.50
C VAL A 30 5.82 -5.18 -11.12
N VAL A 31 4.49 -5.29 -11.13
CA VAL A 31 3.78 -6.52 -10.80
C VAL A 31 3.03 -6.99 -12.04
N ASP A 32 3.40 -8.14 -12.57
CA ASP A 32 2.72 -8.75 -13.73
C ASP A 32 2.01 -10.01 -13.25
N ARG A 33 0.69 -9.96 -13.24
CA ARG A 33 -0.16 -11.08 -12.83
C ARG A 33 -0.78 -11.79 -14.02
N GLY A 34 -0.37 -11.46 -15.25
CA GLY A 34 -0.93 -12.02 -16.46
C GLY A 34 -2.33 -11.53 -16.79
N HIS A 35 -2.76 -10.41 -16.22
CA HIS A 35 -4.07 -9.82 -16.52
C HIS A 35 -4.10 -9.21 -17.92
N ARG A 36 -5.32 -9.18 -18.50
CA ARG A 36 -5.56 -8.59 -19.83
C ARG A 36 -5.07 -7.14 -19.91
N ASN A 37 -5.21 -6.39 -18.84
CA ASN A 37 -4.81 -4.98 -18.79
C ASN A 37 -3.29 -4.78 -18.69
N GLY A 38 -2.54 -5.87 -18.57
CA GLY A 38 -1.09 -5.83 -18.50
C GLY A 38 -0.55 -5.60 -17.10
N PRO A 39 0.77 -5.37 -17.01
CA PRO A 39 1.43 -5.15 -15.73
C PRO A 39 0.98 -3.88 -15.02
N GLU A 40 1.15 -3.90 -13.71
CA GLU A 40 0.91 -2.75 -12.85
C GLU A 40 2.22 -2.23 -12.27
N VAL A 41 2.28 -0.94 -12.00
CA VAL A 41 3.38 -0.34 -11.26
C VAL A 41 2.86 0.00 -9.87
N HIS A 42 3.47 -0.58 -8.85
CA HIS A 42 3.14 -0.32 -7.46
C HIS A 42 4.18 0.64 -6.88
N LYS A 43 3.75 1.85 -6.53
CA LYS A 43 4.61 2.87 -5.92
C LYS A 43 4.34 2.89 -4.42
N ILE A 44 5.33 2.45 -3.66
CA ILE A 44 5.24 2.39 -2.20
C ILE A 44 5.72 3.72 -1.63
N THR A 45 4.94 4.28 -0.71
CA THR A 45 5.27 5.56 -0.08
C THR A 45 5.67 5.37 1.38
N ASP A 46 6.31 6.39 1.94
CA ASP A 46 6.75 6.38 3.33
C ASP A 46 5.61 6.54 4.33
N THR A 47 4.39 6.76 3.85
CA THR A 47 3.18 6.83 4.70
C THR A 47 2.39 5.53 4.71
N ALA A 48 2.96 4.43 4.21
CA ALA A 48 2.31 3.13 4.07
C ALA A 48 1.17 3.13 3.04
N LEU A 49 1.17 4.10 2.13
CA LEU A 49 0.24 4.17 1.02
C LEU A 49 0.91 3.56 -0.22
N ILE A 50 0.16 2.70 -0.92
CA ILE A 50 0.62 2.12 -2.18
C ILE A 50 -0.24 2.66 -3.31
N LEU A 51 0.39 3.29 -4.28
CA LEU A 51 -0.27 3.80 -5.48
C LEU A 51 -0.09 2.77 -6.59
N VAL A 52 -1.19 2.27 -7.11
CA VAL A 52 -1.18 1.25 -8.17
C VAL A 52 -1.55 1.91 -9.50
N TYR A 53 -0.63 1.84 -10.45
CA TYR A 53 -0.82 2.39 -11.79
C TYR A 53 -0.84 1.28 -12.82
N ASN A 54 -1.62 1.48 -13.89
CA ASN A 54 -1.49 0.65 -15.07
C ASN A 54 -0.19 1.04 -15.80
N GLN A 55 0.68 0.07 -16.05
CA GLN A 55 1.98 0.36 -16.68
C GLN A 55 1.83 0.88 -18.11
N ARG A 56 0.88 0.35 -18.88
CA ARG A 56 0.70 0.74 -20.28
C ARG A 56 0.15 2.14 -20.45
N THR A 57 -0.80 2.53 -19.60
CA THR A 57 -1.48 3.82 -19.73
C THR A 57 -0.95 4.88 -18.79
N GLY A 58 -0.25 4.48 -17.72
CA GLY A 58 0.18 5.39 -16.66
C GLY A 58 -0.96 5.92 -15.80
N ILE A 59 -2.16 5.38 -15.97
CA ILE A 59 -3.33 5.83 -15.22
C ILE A 59 -3.38 5.15 -13.86
N LEU A 60 -3.71 5.94 -12.83
CA LEU A 60 -3.88 5.43 -11.48
C LEU A 60 -5.10 4.50 -11.42
N VAL A 61 -4.87 3.26 -11.00
CA VAL A 61 -5.93 2.26 -10.86
C VAL A 61 -6.56 2.33 -9.48
N THR A 62 -5.74 2.36 -8.43
CA THR A 62 -6.22 2.38 -7.06
C THR A 62 -5.15 2.87 -6.10
N LYS A 63 -5.58 3.25 -4.90
CA LYS A 63 -4.71 3.59 -3.78
C LYS A 63 -5.00 2.60 -2.66
N LEU A 64 -3.97 1.96 -2.13
CA LEU A 64 -4.10 0.97 -1.07
C LEU A 64 -3.43 1.49 0.19
N ILE A 65 -4.16 1.40 1.31
CA ILE A 65 -3.59 1.64 2.63
C ILE A 65 -3.09 0.28 3.11
N ALA A 66 -1.78 0.08 3.10
CA ALA A 66 -1.17 -1.20 3.43
C ALA A 66 -0.65 -1.22 4.85
N ARG A 67 -0.74 -2.38 5.48
CA ARG A 67 -0.05 -2.62 6.75
C ARG A 67 1.45 -2.67 6.48
N PRO A 68 2.28 -2.23 7.44
CA PRO A 68 3.73 -2.26 7.25
C PRO A 68 4.28 -3.64 6.83
N ALA A 69 3.71 -4.73 7.37
CA ALA A 69 4.10 -6.08 6.99
C ALA A 69 3.84 -6.38 5.51
N GLN A 70 2.77 -5.81 4.93
CA GLN A 70 2.46 -5.96 3.51
C GLN A 70 3.48 -5.19 2.65
N ILE A 71 3.93 -4.04 3.12
CA ILE A 71 4.94 -3.24 2.43
C ILE A 71 6.27 -3.97 2.40
N LEU A 72 6.65 -4.62 3.51
CA LEU A 72 7.91 -5.35 3.60
C LEU A 72 7.98 -6.51 2.60
N ARG A 73 6.85 -7.02 2.12
CA ARG A 73 6.82 -8.08 1.10
C ARG A 73 7.35 -7.62 -0.25
N TYR A 74 7.40 -6.31 -0.51
CA TYR A 74 7.96 -5.76 -1.74
C TYR A 74 9.48 -5.70 -1.70
N TYR A 75 10.10 -5.99 -0.56
CA TYR A 75 11.54 -5.97 -0.37
C TYR A 75 12.07 -7.39 -0.28
N ARG A 76 13.21 -7.62 -0.90
CA ARG A 76 13.91 -8.89 -0.76
C ARG A 76 14.52 -8.96 0.64
N GLU A 77 14.75 -10.18 1.11
CA GLU A 77 15.27 -10.42 2.45
C GLU A 77 16.63 -9.74 2.70
N ASP A 78 17.46 -9.71 1.66
CA ASP A 78 18.79 -9.09 1.69
C ASP A 78 18.80 -7.61 1.34
N GLU A 79 17.66 -7.06 0.95
CA GLU A 79 17.51 -5.68 0.52
C GLU A 79 17.37 -4.75 1.72
N PRO A 80 18.08 -3.59 1.75
CA PRO A 80 17.88 -2.60 2.82
C PRO A 80 16.43 -2.12 2.86
N LYS A 81 15.86 -2.08 4.06
CA LYS A 81 14.48 -1.69 4.27
C LYS A 81 14.43 -0.31 4.94
N PRO A 82 13.48 0.57 4.56
CA PRO A 82 13.34 1.85 5.21
C PRO A 82 13.09 1.70 6.71
N THR A 83 13.85 2.41 7.51
CA THR A 83 13.80 2.32 8.98
C THR A 83 12.38 2.55 9.50
N ARG A 84 11.69 3.57 8.96
CA ARG A 84 10.33 3.90 9.37
C ARG A 84 9.36 2.74 9.17
N VAL A 85 9.46 2.05 8.03
CA VAL A 85 8.56 0.92 7.74
C VAL A 85 8.84 -0.24 8.70
N VAL A 86 10.11 -0.51 9.00
CA VAL A 86 10.49 -1.55 9.95
C VAL A 86 9.96 -1.22 11.36
N GLU A 87 10.11 0.03 11.78
CA GLU A 87 9.60 0.49 13.08
C GLU A 87 8.09 0.35 13.17
N LEU A 88 7.36 0.77 12.13
CA LEU A 88 5.90 0.64 12.09
C LEU A 88 5.47 -0.83 12.15
N ALA A 89 6.21 -1.70 11.46
CA ALA A 89 5.92 -3.12 11.48
C ALA A 89 6.10 -3.72 12.89
N ARG A 90 7.13 -3.28 13.62
CA ARG A 90 7.37 -3.70 14.98
C ARG A 90 6.27 -3.24 15.93
N VAL A 91 5.86 -1.98 15.81
CA VAL A 91 4.78 -1.41 16.63
C VAL A 91 3.48 -2.15 16.36
N HIS A 92 3.16 -2.40 15.09
CA HIS A 92 1.96 -3.14 14.71
C HIS A 92 1.94 -4.55 15.29
N ALA A 93 3.06 -5.25 15.20
CA ALA A 93 3.18 -6.61 15.75
C ALA A 93 3.02 -6.60 17.27
N ARG A 94 3.59 -5.60 17.95
CA ARG A 94 3.47 -5.44 19.41
C ARG A 94 2.02 -5.21 19.82
N ASN A 95 1.33 -4.31 19.11
CA ASN A 95 -0.06 -4.00 19.42
C ASN A 95 -0.96 -5.23 19.22
N LYS A 96 -0.74 -5.96 18.14
CA LYS A 96 -1.47 -7.19 17.88
C LYS A 96 -1.23 -8.24 18.96
N TRP A 97 -0.01 -8.35 19.43
CA TRP A 97 0.36 -9.26 20.51
C TRP A 97 -0.36 -8.88 21.81
N ASN A 98 -0.41 -7.60 22.12
CA ASN A 98 -1.05 -7.10 23.34
C ASN A 98 -2.58 -7.25 23.31
N GLU A 99 -3.20 -7.33 22.16
CA GLU A 99 -4.63 -7.55 22.01
C GLU A 99 -5.03 -9.01 22.26
N MET A 100 -4.09 -9.90 22.27
CA MET A 100 -4.33 -11.31 22.52
C MET A 100 -4.27 -11.61 24.01
#